data_e82288ca6161030bab922ce6feb20b85
#
_entry.id   e82288ca6161030bab922ce6feb20b85
#
_cell.length_a   1.000
_cell.length_b   1.000
_cell.length_c   1.000
_cell.angle_alpha   90.00
_cell.angle_beta   90.00
_cell.angle_gamma   90.00
#
_symmetry.space_group_name_H-M   'P 1'
#
loop_
_entity.id
_entity.type
_entity.pdbx_description
1 polymer ?
#
loop_
_entity_poly.entity_id
_entity_poly.type
_entity_poly.pdbx_seq_one_letter_code
_entity_poly.pdbx_strand_id
1 'polypeptide(L)'
;MVKKQYSTFGFSRMDAAKALEAARAYARMGYRVLPLHPGEKRPHGGLVPHGLKEASREEAALEAWWRACPEAGVGILAPEGGLVLDVDQGEVWEALRQAFPALEAAPRQRTPKGGVHLFFRLPEGVRLSASVRALEGVDLRGMGRAYVVAAPTRLKDGRGYAWEVPLVPPEELPLVPQGLLLKLLPPPPPREAWTPVEGASPKRLRALLEAYAAQVARTPEGQRHNTLIRYAVAAGGLLPHGLDPREAEETLVGAALEAGLPEREARAAVAWGLEVGAGSPLALDPPGFSANGGVFRKALCGKPEPSPSQKSVFRKTATYRIGGLRKRRGVV
;
A
#
# COMPACT_ATOMS: atom_id res chain seq x y z
N MET A 1 -18.97 -32.00 32.38
CA MET A 1 -19.21 -31.48 31.02
C MET A 1 -19.96 -30.16 31.11
N VAL A 2 -19.29 -29.04 31.04
CA VAL A 2 -19.92 -27.70 31.12
C VAL A 2 -20.09 -27.22 29.67
N LYS A 3 -21.34 -27.24 29.20
CA LYS A 3 -21.72 -26.60 27.93
C LYS A 3 -21.63 -25.09 28.13
N LYS A 4 -20.59 -24.43 27.57
CA LYS A 4 -20.56 -22.99 27.42
C LYS A 4 -21.69 -22.59 26.46
N GLN A 5 -22.74 -22.02 26.96
CA GLN A 5 -23.74 -21.31 26.20
C GLN A 5 -23.09 -20.05 25.64
N TYR A 6 -22.85 -20.03 24.31
CA TYR A 6 -22.52 -18.81 23.61
C TYR A 6 -23.81 -17.99 23.50
N SER A 7 -23.83 -16.86 24.17
CA SER A 7 -24.88 -15.85 24.09
C SER A 7 -25.01 -15.40 22.62
N THR A 8 -26.16 -15.66 22.02
CA THR A 8 -26.60 -15.24 20.70
C THR A 8 -26.79 -13.72 20.68
N PHE A 9 -25.74 -12.97 20.38
CA PHE A 9 -25.88 -11.57 20.01
C PHE A 9 -26.50 -11.50 18.61
N GLY A 10 -27.82 -11.24 18.54
CA GLY A 10 -28.55 -10.62 17.41
C GLY A 10 -28.24 -11.03 15.95
N PHE A 11 -27.54 -12.14 15.72
CA PHE A 11 -27.28 -12.67 14.40
C PHE A 11 -28.48 -13.49 13.91
N SER A 12 -29.15 -13.01 12.87
CA SER A 12 -30.25 -13.74 12.28
C SER A 12 -29.76 -14.88 11.36
N ARG A 13 -30.58 -15.92 11.17
CA ARG A 13 -30.36 -16.97 10.16
C ARG A 13 -30.12 -16.35 8.75
N MET A 14 -30.73 -15.20 8.47
CA MET A 14 -30.53 -14.46 7.21
C MET A 14 -29.12 -13.90 7.06
N ASP A 15 -28.47 -13.47 8.14
CA ASP A 15 -27.10 -12.93 8.07
C ASP A 15 -26.08 -14.05 7.87
N ALA A 16 -26.29 -15.24 8.42
CA ALA A 16 -25.47 -16.42 8.20
C ALA A 16 -25.51 -16.90 6.74
N ALA A 17 -26.70 -16.95 6.15
CA ALA A 17 -26.85 -17.31 4.72
C ALA A 17 -26.14 -16.30 3.83
N LYS A 18 -26.22 -15.01 4.14
CA LYS A 18 -25.54 -13.94 3.39
C LYS A 18 -24.02 -14.03 3.50
N ALA A 19 -23.47 -14.47 4.64
CA ALA A 19 -22.02 -14.58 4.79
C ALA A 19 -21.43 -15.69 3.92
N LEU A 20 -22.05 -16.88 3.88
CA LEU A 20 -21.63 -17.97 2.99
C LEU A 20 -21.81 -17.60 1.52
N GLU A 21 -22.94 -16.97 1.16
CA GLU A 21 -23.19 -16.52 -0.21
C GLU A 21 -22.14 -15.50 -0.67
N ALA A 22 -21.79 -14.53 0.17
CA ALA A 22 -20.74 -13.56 -0.10
C ALA A 22 -19.37 -14.24 -0.22
N ALA A 23 -19.04 -15.18 0.67
CA ALA A 23 -17.80 -15.95 0.62
C ALA A 23 -17.66 -16.70 -0.72
N ARG A 24 -18.75 -17.34 -1.17
CA ARG A 24 -18.83 -17.99 -2.49
C ARG A 24 -18.65 -17.01 -3.65
N ALA A 25 -19.29 -15.85 -3.57
CA ALA A 25 -19.15 -14.82 -4.60
C ALA A 25 -17.70 -14.33 -4.70
N TYR A 26 -17.03 -14.06 -3.59
CA TYR A 26 -15.62 -13.68 -3.59
C TYR A 26 -14.70 -14.78 -4.13
N ALA A 27 -14.95 -16.04 -3.76
CA ALA A 27 -14.17 -17.17 -4.25
C ALA A 27 -14.32 -17.33 -5.78
N ARG A 28 -15.53 -17.16 -6.34
CA ARG A 28 -15.78 -17.20 -7.79
C ARG A 28 -15.11 -16.04 -8.53
N MET A 29 -14.98 -14.87 -7.90
CA MET A 29 -14.21 -13.75 -8.43
C MET A 29 -12.69 -13.99 -8.40
N GLY A 30 -12.20 -15.06 -7.75
CA GLY A 30 -10.79 -15.37 -7.66
C GLY A 30 -10.12 -14.98 -6.33
N TYR A 31 -10.83 -14.43 -5.37
CA TYR A 31 -10.28 -14.10 -4.05
C TYR A 31 -10.22 -15.32 -3.13
N ARG A 32 -9.11 -15.47 -2.41
CA ARG A 32 -9.02 -16.46 -1.33
C ARG A 32 -9.76 -15.94 -0.12
N VAL A 33 -10.63 -16.77 0.45
CA VAL A 33 -11.52 -16.42 1.56
C VAL A 33 -11.09 -17.16 2.82
N LEU A 34 -11.34 -16.58 3.98
CA LEU A 34 -11.17 -17.23 5.28
C LEU A 34 -12.30 -16.81 6.23
N PRO A 35 -12.73 -17.74 7.15
CA PRO A 35 -13.72 -17.44 8.16
C PRO A 35 -13.10 -16.62 9.30
N LEU A 36 -13.84 -15.62 9.78
CA LEU A 36 -13.45 -14.81 10.93
C LEU A 36 -14.30 -15.18 12.15
N HIS A 37 -13.76 -14.98 13.34
CA HIS A 37 -14.57 -15.14 14.56
C HIS A 37 -15.81 -14.24 14.51
N PRO A 38 -16.97 -14.76 14.94
CA PRO A 38 -18.21 -13.99 14.99
C PRO A 38 -18.03 -12.65 15.70
N GLY A 39 -18.39 -11.57 15.01
CA GLY A 39 -18.30 -10.22 15.55
C GLY A 39 -16.87 -9.68 15.74
N GLU A 40 -15.85 -10.37 15.25
CA GLU A 40 -14.45 -9.97 15.38
C GLU A 40 -13.75 -9.85 14.01
N LYS A 41 -12.55 -9.26 14.04
CA LYS A 41 -11.75 -9.09 12.82
C LYS A 41 -10.73 -10.22 12.63
N ARG A 42 -10.46 -11.06 13.63
CA ARG A 42 -9.41 -12.09 13.62
C ARG A 42 -9.89 -13.40 12.96
N PRO A 43 -9.00 -14.16 12.32
CA PRO A 43 -9.31 -15.47 11.76
C PRO A 43 -9.88 -16.42 12.81
N HIS A 44 -10.77 -17.31 12.40
CA HIS A 44 -11.41 -18.28 13.29
C HIS A 44 -10.45 -19.46 13.56
N GLY A 45 -9.65 -19.36 14.63
CA GLY A 45 -8.58 -20.33 14.92
C GLY A 45 -9.02 -21.79 15.08
N GLY A 46 -10.30 -22.06 15.38
CA GLY A 46 -10.86 -23.40 15.41
C GLY A 46 -11.18 -23.99 14.02
N LEU A 47 -11.30 -23.14 12.99
CA LEU A 47 -11.60 -23.53 11.61
C LEU A 47 -10.36 -23.40 10.71
N VAL A 48 -9.53 -22.42 10.97
CA VAL A 48 -8.30 -22.12 10.23
C VAL A 48 -7.15 -21.90 11.22
N PRO A 49 -6.61 -22.95 11.86
CA PRO A 49 -5.58 -22.85 12.89
C PRO A 49 -4.29 -22.17 12.39
N HIS A 50 -3.98 -22.26 11.12
CA HIS A 50 -2.85 -21.57 10.50
C HIS A 50 -3.23 -20.24 9.84
N GLY A 51 -4.44 -19.73 10.09
CA GLY A 51 -4.93 -18.42 9.66
C GLY A 51 -4.91 -18.25 8.15
N LEU A 52 -4.22 -17.20 7.69
CA LEU A 52 -4.14 -16.80 6.27
C LEU A 52 -3.65 -17.90 5.32
N LYS A 53 -2.84 -18.85 5.81
CA LYS A 53 -2.29 -19.94 4.98
C LYS A 53 -3.38 -20.90 4.50
N GLU A 54 -4.49 -20.99 5.26
CA GLU A 54 -5.62 -21.87 4.96
C GLU A 54 -6.73 -21.18 4.18
N ALA A 55 -6.57 -19.87 3.89
CA ALA A 55 -7.54 -19.19 3.03
C ALA A 55 -7.72 -19.92 1.70
N SER A 56 -8.97 -20.15 1.30
CA SER A 56 -9.32 -21.02 0.18
C SER A 56 -10.32 -20.38 -0.78
N ARG A 57 -10.43 -20.95 -1.98
CA ARG A 57 -11.50 -20.69 -2.95
C ARG A 57 -12.36 -21.93 -3.17
N GLU A 58 -11.98 -23.04 -2.54
CA GLU A 58 -12.64 -24.32 -2.72
C GLU A 58 -14.01 -24.33 -2.05
N GLU A 59 -15.06 -24.59 -2.80
CA GLU A 59 -16.46 -24.62 -2.36
C GLU A 59 -16.65 -25.52 -1.13
N ALA A 60 -16.03 -26.71 -1.14
CA ALA A 60 -16.13 -27.67 -0.05
C ALA A 60 -15.56 -27.11 1.29
N ALA A 61 -14.46 -26.34 1.21
CA ALA A 61 -13.87 -25.69 2.39
C ALA A 61 -14.80 -24.59 2.92
N LEU A 62 -15.34 -23.76 2.04
CA LEU A 62 -16.27 -22.69 2.40
C LEU A 62 -17.51 -23.28 3.07
N GLU A 63 -18.14 -24.29 2.49
CA GLU A 63 -19.30 -24.96 3.07
C GLU A 63 -18.99 -25.57 4.43
N ALA A 64 -17.85 -26.23 4.58
CA ALA A 64 -17.45 -26.82 5.85
C ALA A 64 -17.31 -25.76 6.95
N TRP A 65 -16.67 -24.64 6.66
CA TRP A 65 -16.47 -23.54 7.62
C TRP A 65 -17.79 -22.91 8.07
N TRP A 66 -18.65 -22.52 7.12
CA TRP A 66 -19.93 -21.86 7.47
C TRP A 66 -21.00 -22.83 7.96
N ARG A 67 -20.86 -24.14 7.68
CA ARG A 67 -21.67 -25.18 8.33
C ARG A 67 -21.27 -25.34 9.80
N ALA A 68 -19.96 -25.33 10.10
CA ALA A 68 -19.45 -25.45 11.47
C ALA A 68 -19.67 -24.17 12.30
N CYS A 69 -19.59 -22.99 11.67
CA CYS A 69 -19.84 -21.69 12.32
C CYS A 69 -20.61 -20.76 11.37
N PRO A 70 -21.96 -20.86 11.35
CA PRO A 70 -22.80 -20.05 10.45
C PRO A 70 -22.65 -18.54 10.66
N GLU A 71 -22.27 -18.11 11.86
CA GLU A 71 -22.09 -16.71 12.26
C GLU A 71 -20.69 -16.17 11.95
N ALA A 72 -19.81 -16.97 11.35
CA ALA A 72 -18.45 -16.54 11.01
C ALA A 72 -18.49 -15.35 10.06
N GLY A 73 -17.66 -14.35 10.36
CA GLY A 73 -17.41 -13.25 9.43
C GLY A 73 -16.59 -13.70 8.22
N VAL A 74 -16.50 -12.85 7.21
CA VAL A 74 -15.78 -13.10 5.98
C VAL A 74 -14.51 -12.26 5.93
N GLY A 75 -13.36 -12.91 5.76
CA GLY A 75 -12.11 -12.26 5.40
C GLY A 75 -11.74 -12.59 3.96
N ILE A 76 -11.18 -11.65 3.23
CA ILE A 76 -10.61 -11.88 1.89
C ILE A 76 -9.15 -11.46 1.86
N LEU A 77 -8.31 -12.28 1.23
CA LEU A 77 -6.91 -11.93 1.03
C LEU A 77 -6.79 -10.90 -0.09
N ALA A 78 -5.90 -9.92 0.10
CA ALA A 78 -5.45 -9.09 -1.01
C ALA A 78 -4.85 -10.01 -2.10
N PRO A 79 -5.24 -9.85 -3.38
CA PRO A 79 -4.77 -10.74 -4.44
C PRO A 79 -3.26 -10.61 -4.69
N GLU A 80 -2.66 -11.63 -5.28
CA GLU A 80 -1.28 -11.53 -5.78
C GLU A 80 -1.22 -10.45 -6.86
N GLY A 81 -0.19 -9.60 -6.81
CA GLY A 81 -0.13 -8.41 -7.68
C GLY A 81 -1.15 -7.33 -7.36
N GLY A 82 -1.95 -7.50 -6.29
CA GLY A 82 -2.94 -6.55 -5.82
C GLY A 82 -2.52 -5.83 -4.54
N LEU A 83 -3.22 -4.75 -4.28
CA LEU A 83 -3.04 -3.88 -3.12
C LEU A 83 -4.41 -3.48 -2.57
N VAL A 84 -4.56 -3.54 -1.25
CA VAL A 84 -5.68 -2.89 -0.57
C VAL A 84 -5.13 -1.75 0.28
N LEU A 85 -5.69 -0.56 0.09
CA LEU A 85 -5.47 0.58 0.99
C LEU A 85 -6.54 0.51 2.08
N ASP A 86 -6.10 0.34 3.32
CA ASP A 86 -6.94 0.38 4.52
C ASP A 86 -6.83 1.78 5.10
N VAL A 87 -7.83 2.61 4.80
CA VAL A 87 -7.91 4.00 5.25
C VAL A 87 -8.75 4.04 6.52
N ASP A 88 -8.12 4.42 7.64
CA ASP A 88 -8.72 4.27 8.97
C ASP A 88 -9.91 5.22 9.24
N GLN A 89 -9.90 6.43 8.67
CA GLN A 89 -10.84 7.50 9.00
C GLN A 89 -11.40 8.18 7.76
N GLY A 90 -12.66 8.65 7.86
CA GLY A 90 -13.33 9.35 6.77
C GLY A 90 -12.66 10.65 6.33
N GLU A 91 -12.03 11.37 7.25
CA GLU A 91 -11.29 12.61 6.97
C GLU A 91 -10.04 12.35 6.11
N VAL A 92 -9.34 11.24 6.39
CA VAL A 92 -8.19 10.80 5.60
C VAL A 92 -8.64 10.38 4.19
N TRP A 93 -9.76 9.65 4.09
CA TRP A 93 -10.37 9.31 2.81
C TRP A 93 -10.73 10.56 2.00
N GLU A 94 -11.36 11.55 2.64
CA GLU A 94 -11.72 12.79 1.99
C GLU A 94 -10.50 13.52 1.43
N ALA A 95 -9.42 13.61 2.19
CA ALA A 95 -8.17 14.23 1.74
C ALA A 95 -7.52 13.45 0.58
N LEU A 96 -7.56 12.11 0.63
CA LEU A 96 -7.01 11.26 -0.43
C LEU A 96 -7.77 11.39 -1.74
N ARG A 97 -9.12 11.37 -1.72
CA ARG A 97 -9.93 11.48 -2.94
C ARG A 97 -9.83 12.87 -3.58
N GLN A 98 -9.63 13.92 -2.78
CA GLN A 98 -9.34 15.26 -3.32
C GLN A 98 -7.97 15.34 -3.99
N ALA A 99 -6.95 14.69 -3.39
CA ALA A 99 -5.60 14.64 -3.95
C ALA A 99 -5.50 13.70 -5.18
N PHE A 100 -6.31 12.66 -5.23
CA PHE A 100 -6.32 11.62 -6.26
C PHE A 100 -7.76 11.27 -6.67
N PRO A 101 -8.44 12.08 -7.48
CA PRO A 101 -9.85 11.85 -7.86
C PRO A 101 -10.13 10.48 -8.50
N ALA A 102 -9.13 9.88 -9.16
CA ALA A 102 -9.26 8.54 -9.74
C ALA A 102 -9.58 7.45 -8.71
N LEU A 103 -9.35 7.69 -7.41
CA LEU A 103 -9.71 6.75 -6.34
C LEU A 103 -11.23 6.56 -6.20
N GLU A 104 -12.04 7.50 -6.64
CA GLU A 104 -13.50 7.41 -6.53
C GLU A 104 -14.10 6.25 -7.36
N ALA A 105 -13.47 5.89 -8.46
CA ALA A 105 -13.89 4.78 -9.32
C ALA A 105 -13.41 3.41 -8.83
N ALA A 106 -12.51 3.36 -7.85
CA ALA A 106 -11.96 2.10 -7.37
C ALA A 106 -12.98 1.30 -6.56
N PRO A 107 -13.01 -0.04 -6.70
CA PRO A 107 -13.76 -0.91 -5.81
C PRO A 107 -13.42 -0.59 -4.35
N ARG A 108 -14.44 -0.29 -3.57
CA ARG A 108 -14.25 0.08 -2.16
C ARG A 108 -15.41 -0.33 -1.28
N GLN A 109 -15.08 -0.67 -0.05
CA GLN A 109 -16.06 -0.89 1.01
C GLN A 109 -15.82 0.08 2.17
N ARG A 110 -16.92 0.52 2.79
CA ARG A 110 -16.88 1.30 4.03
C ARG A 110 -16.60 0.39 5.22
N THR A 111 -15.76 0.85 6.13
CA THR A 111 -15.47 0.16 7.38
C THR A 111 -16.40 0.63 8.50
N PRO A 112 -16.56 -0.15 9.59
CA PRO A 112 -17.42 0.22 10.74
C PRO A 112 -17.06 1.54 11.44
N LYS A 113 -15.84 2.04 11.24
CA LYS A 113 -15.36 3.29 11.83
C LYS A 113 -15.46 4.50 10.88
N GLY A 114 -16.03 4.32 9.69
CA GLY A 114 -16.18 5.38 8.70
C GLY A 114 -15.00 5.54 7.74
N GLY A 115 -13.95 4.72 7.86
CA GLY A 115 -12.89 4.60 6.88
C GLY A 115 -13.30 3.74 5.69
N VAL A 116 -12.36 3.46 4.78
CA VAL A 116 -12.60 2.66 3.58
C VAL A 116 -11.45 1.69 3.28
N HIS A 117 -11.78 0.54 2.69
CA HIS A 117 -10.82 -0.32 2.01
C HIS A 117 -10.98 -0.12 0.51
N LEU A 118 -9.90 0.29 -0.18
CA LEU A 118 -9.87 0.44 -1.64
C LEU A 118 -8.99 -0.65 -2.25
N PHE A 119 -9.44 -1.20 -3.37
CA PHE A 119 -8.78 -2.33 -4.02
C PHE A 119 -8.17 -1.90 -5.34
N PHE A 120 -6.90 -2.27 -5.55
CA PHE A 120 -6.12 -1.92 -6.73
C PHE A 120 -5.30 -3.09 -7.20
N ARG A 121 -4.92 -3.04 -8.47
CA ARG A 121 -3.85 -3.83 -9.06
C ARG A 121 -2.57 -3.01 -9.10
N LEU A 122 -1.43 -3.65 -8.84
CA LEU A 122 -0.11 -3.06 -9.04
C LEU A 122 0.31 -3.22 -10.51
N PRO A 123 1.08 -2.27 -11.06
CA PRO A 123 1.72 -2.45 -12.36
C PRO A 123 2.61 -3.70 -12.36
N GLU A 124 2.81 -4.30 -13.55
CA GLU A 124 3.71 -5.44 -13.68
C GLU A 124 5.12 -5.08 -13.18
N GLY A 125 5.77 -6.01 -12.51
CA GLY A 125 7.09 -5.79 -11.92
C GLY A 125 7.09 -4.96 -10.63
N VAL A 126 5.99 -4.32 -10.25
CA VAL A 126 5.91 -3.56 -8.99
C VAL A 126 5.43 -4.43 -7.85
N ARG A 127 6.15 -4.41 -6.72
CA ARG A 127 5.78 -5.11 -5.49
C ARG A 127 5.83 -4.15 -4.31
N LEU A 128 4.74 -4.07 -3.57
CA LEU A 128 4.69 -3.35 -2.30
C LEU A 128 4.47 -4.35 -1.17
N SER A 129 5.34 -4.34 -0.18
CA SER A 129 5.12 -5.11 1.05
C SER A 129 3.94 -4.54 1.83
N ALA A 130 3.21 -5.40 2.54
CA ALA A 130 2.24 -4.93 3.51
C ALA A 130 2.97 -4.03 4.53
N SER A 131 2.42 -2.86 4.78
CA SER A 131 2.99 -1.85 5.67
C SER A 131 1.90 -1.20 6.49
N VAL A 132 2.14 -1.08 7.78
CA VAL A 132 1.33 -0.27 8.68
C VAL A 132 1.82 1.18 8.55
N ARG A 133 0.90 2.12 8.41
CA ARG A 133 1.19 3.56 8.25
C ARG A 133 2.09 3.89 7.06
N ALA A 134 1.79 3.30 5.91
CA ALA A 134 2.48 3.65 4.67
C ALA A 134 2.33 5.15 4.33
N LEU A 135 1.17 5.71 4.64
CA LEU A 135 0.89 7.14 4.74
C LEU A 135 0.15 7.37 6.06
N GLU A 136 0.09 8.60 6.54
CA GLU A 136 -0.68 8.93 7.74
C GLU A 136 -2.14 8.49 7.60
N GLY A 137 -2.60 7.61 8.49
CA GLY A 137 -3.96 7.04 8.47
C GLY A 137 -4.25 6.04 7.36
N VAL A 138 -3.21 5.49 6.68
CA VAL A 138 -3.35 4.51 5.60
C VAL A 138 -2.41 3.33 5.82
N ASP A 139 -2.98 2.15 5.95
CA ASP A 139 -2.25 0.90 5.96
C ASP A 139 -2.29 0.22 4.58
N LEU A 140 -1.20 -0.45 4.21
CA LEU A 140 -1.13 -1.31 3.04
C LEU A 140 -1.39 -2.76 3.41
N ARG A 141 -2.29 -3.41 2.66
CA ARG A 141 -2.53 -4.84 2.72
C ARG A 141 -2.31 -5.40 1.31
N GLY A 142 -1.24 -6.14 1.09
CA GLY A 142 -0.88 -6.54 -0.27
C GLY A 142 -0.37 -7.96 -0.43
N MET A 143 -0.25 -8.39 -1.69
CA MET A 143 0.53 -9.52 -2.19
C MET A 143 0.17 -10.89 -1.59
N GLY A 144 -1.11 -11.17 -1.33
CA GLY A 144 -1.54 -12.46 -0.76
C GLY A 144 -1.05 -12.72 0.68
N ARG A 145 -0.41 -11.75 1.31
CA ARG A 145 0.17 -11.86 2.67
C ARG A 145 -0.63 -11.13 3.74
N ALA A 146 -1.73 -10.51 3.37
CA ALA A 146 -2.63 -9.82 4.27
C ALA A 146 -4.07 -10.07 3.86
N TYR A 147 -4.98 -9.95 4.81
CA TYR A 147 -6.41 -9.99 4.54
C TYR A 147 -7.08 -8.72 5.04
N VAL A 148 -8.25 -8.47 4.54
CA VAL A 148 -9.18 -7.48 5.07
C VAL A 148 -10.50 -8.15 5.42
N VAL A 149 -11.20 -7.60 6.41
CA VAL A 149 -12.57 -8.01 6.71
C VAL A 149 -13.45 -7.53 5.56
N ALA A 150 -14.29 -8.42 5.02
CA ALA A 150 -15.16 -8.11 3.89
C ALA A 150 -16.62 -8.03 4.30
N ALA A 151 -17.41 -7.23 3.57
CA ALA A 151 -18.86 -7.26 3.68
C ALA A 151 -19.39 -8.68 3.39
N PRO A 152 -20.48 -9.13 4.05
CA PRO A 152 -21.38 -8.39 4.94
C PRO A 152 -21.03 -8.50 6.42
N THR A 153 -19.76 -8.75 6.77
CA THR A 153 -19.33 -8.98 8.15
C THR A 153 -19.78 -7.84 9.08
N ARG A 154 -20.36 -8.23 10.24
CA ARG A 154 -20.74 -7.32 11.32
C ARG A 154 -19.86 -7.56 12.54
N LEU A 155 -19.55 -6.49 13.26
CA LEU A 155 -18.83 -6.54 14.52
C LEU A 155 -19.81 -6.70 15.70
N LYS A 156 -19.28 -7.00 16.90
CA LYS A 156 -20.08 -7.17 18.14
C LYS A 156 -20.95 -5.96 18.49
N ASP A 157 -20.54 -4.77 18.05
CA ASP A 157 -21.28 -3.52 18.25
C ASP A 157 -22.40 -3.29 17.23
N GLY A 158 -22.64 -4.27 16.34
CA GLY A 158 -23.68 -4.24 15.30
C GLY A 158 -23.27 -3.47 14.04
N ARG A 159 -22.16 -2.72 14.04
CA ARG A 159 -21.66 -2.04 12.86
C ARG A 159 -21.03 -3.04 11.91
N GLY A 160 -21.14 -2.81 10.60
CA GLY A 160 -20.67 -3.75 9.59
C GLY A 160 -19.90 -3.08 8.45
N TYR A 161 -19.36 -3.95 7.62
CA TYR A 161 -18.71 -3.58 6.36
C TYR A 161 -19.76 -3.54 5.24
N ALA A 162 -19.67 -2.60 4.34
CA ALA A 162 -20.60 -2.46 3.22
C ALA A 162 -19.88 -1.94 1.97
N TRP A 163 -20.12 -2.57 0.82
CA TRP A 163 -19.60 -2.09 -0.46
C TRP A 163 -20.28 -0.79 -0.87
N GLU A 164 -19.50 0.23 -1.22
CA GLU A 164 -19.94 1.48 -1.87
C GLU A 164 -19.73 1.41 -3.37
N VAL A 165 -18.59 0.84 -3.80
CA VAL A 165 -18.33 0.47 -5.19
C VAL A 165 -18.04 -1.03 -5.19
N PRO A 166 -18.79 -1.83 -5.96
CA PRO A 166 -18.67 -3.29 -5.96
C PRO A 166 -17.25 -3.77 -6.22
N LEU A 167 -16.87 -4.89 -5.58
CA LEU A 167 -15.63 -5.59 -5.86
C LEU A 167 -15.72 -6.24 -7.24
N VAL A 168 -14.62 -6.25 -7.98
CA VAL A 168 -14.46 -6.92 -9.27
C VAL A 168 -13.37 -7.99 -9.16
N PRO A 169 -13.26 -8.92 -10.12
CA PRO A 169 -12.16 -9.89 -10.20
C PRO A 169 -10.78 -9.21 -10.10
N PRO A 170 -9.76 -9.89 -9.56
CA PRO A 170 -8.42 -9.31 -9.39
C PRO A 170 -7.81 -8.71 -10.66
N GLU A 171 -8.04 -9.34 -11.81
CA GLU A 171 -7.56 -8.91 -13.11
C GLU A 171 -8.26 -7.64 -13.65
N GLU A 172 -9.47 -7.36 -13.17
CA GLU A 172 -10.26 -6.19 -13.54
C GLU A 172 -10.05 -5.00 -12.60
N LEU A 173 -9.30 -5.19 -11.50
CA LEU A 173 -9.00 -4.10 -10.59
C LEU A 173 -8.27 -2.96 -11.31
N PRO A 174 -8.61 -1.69 -11.04
CA PRO A 174 -7.88 -0.57 -11.61
C PRO A 174 -6.44 -0.58 -11.11
N LEU A 175 -5.53 -0.06 -11.92
CA LEU A 175 -4.16 0.20 -11.47
C LEU A 175 -4.17 1.28 -10.37
N VAL A 176 -3.33 1.11 -9.36
CA VAL A 176 -3.11 2.17 -8.38
C VAL A 176 -2.64 3.45 -9.09
N PRO A 177 -3.23 4.64 -8.79
CA PRO A 177 -2.80 5.87 -9.42
C PRO A 177 -1.31 6.11 -9.23
N GLN A 178 -0.60 6.43 -10.31
CA GLN A 178 0.86 6.58 -10.33
C GLN A 178 1.39 7.53 -9.26
N GLY A 179 0.79 8.72 -9.13
CA GLY A 179 1.18 9.70 -8.12
C GLY A 179 1.01 9.20 -6.69
N LEU A 180 0.01 8.34 -6.44
CA LEU A 180 -0.17 7.67 -5.15
C LEU A 180 0.87 6.57 -4.95
N LEU A 181 1.10 5.74 -5.98
CA LEU A 181 2.11 4.68 -5.93
C LEU A 181 3.50 5.21 -5.54
N LEU A 182 3.92 6.33 -6.15
CA LEU A 182 5.19 6.98 -5.81
C LEU A 182 5.28 7.43 -4.35
N LYS A 183 4.15 7.81 -3.74
CA LYS A 183 4.10 8.16 -2.31
C LYS A 183 4.13 6.94 -1.39
N LEU A 184 3.63 5.80 -1.86
CA LEU A 184 3.62 4.54 -1.12
C LEU A 184 4.97 3.82 -1.13
N LEU A 185 5.83 4.13 -2.10
CA LEU A 185 7.19 3.60 -2.13
C LEU A 185 8.01 4.14 -0.94
N PRO A 186 8.82 3.31 -0.25
CA PRO A 186 9.64 3.77 0.86
C PRO A 186 10.57 4.91 0.44
N PRO A 187 10.92 5.87 1.31
CA PRO A 187 11.85 6.94 0.96
C PRO A 187 13.21 6.37 0.54
N PRO A 188 13.95 7.02 -0.37
CA PRO A 188 15.30 6.59 -0.71
C PRO A 188 16.17 6.58 0.54
N PRO A 189 17.14 5.66 0.63
CA PRO A 189 18.10 5.67 1.73
C PRO A 189 18.77 7.04 1.84
N PRO A 190 19.21 7.44 3.05
CA PRO A 190 19.97 8.68 3.25
C PRO A 190 21.17 8.71 2.32
N ARG A 191 21.37 9.80 1.58
CA ARG A 191 22.54 9.97 0.73
C ARG A 191 23.77 10.19 1.59
N GLU A 192 24.83 9.42 1.36
CA GLU A 192 26.19 9.87 1.67
C GLU A 192 26.45 11.15 0.85
N ALA A 193 27.13 12.12 1.45
CA ALA A 193 27.29 13.45 0.90
C ALA A 193 27.75 13.41 -0.57
N TRP A 194 26.87 13.87 -1.47
CA TRP A 194 27.08 13.85 -2.90
C TRP A 194 27.53 15.22 -3.37
N THR A 195 28.67 15.27 -4.07
CA THR A 195 29.16 16.51 -4.66
C THR A 195 28.39 16.85 -5.92
N PRO A 196 27.72 18.02 -6.01
CA PRO A 196 27.00 18.43 -7.21
C PRO A 196 27.95 18.56 -8.40
N VAL A 197 27.58 17.99 -9.54
CA VAL A 197 28.28 18.18 -10.83
C VAL A 197 27.41 19.09 -11.71
N GLU A 198 27.99 20.13 -12.31
CA GLU A 198 27.30 21.21 -13.03
C GLU A 198 26.68 20.79 -14.37
N GLY A 199 25.39 21.17 -14.61
CA GLY A 199 24.68 21.08 -15.90
C GLY A 199 24.23 19.66 -16.30
N ALA A 200 23.44 19.54 -17.35
CA ALA A 200 22.99 18.26 -17.92
C ALA A 200 23.99 17.71 -18.95
N SER A 201 25.28 17.66 -18.64
CA SER A 201 26.27 17.06 -19.53
C SER A 201 26.13 15.53 -19.56
N PRO A 202 26.44 14.84 -20.67
CA PRO A 202 26.44 13.38 -20.76
C PRO A 202 27.25 12.71 -19.63
N LYS A 203 28.37 13.31 -19.25
CA LYS A 203 29.20 12.85 -18.14
C LYS A 203 28.45 12.88 -16.80
N ARG A 204 27.69 13.96 -16.54
CA ARG A 204 26.89 14.07 -15.33
C ARG A 204 25.74 13.07 -15.31
N LEU A 205 25.05 12.88 -16.42
CA LEU A 205 23.93 11.93 -16.51
C LEU A 205 24.41 10.50 -16.23
N ARG A 206 25.55 10.09 -16.79
CA ARG A 206 26.19 8.80 -16.51
C ARG A 206 26.61 8.67 -15.05
N ALA A 207 27.25 9.67 -14.48
CA ALA A 207 27.64 9.63 -13.06
C ALA A 207 26.42 9.51 -12.13
N LEU A 208 25.29 10.13 -12.48
CA LEU A 208 24.03 9.95 -11.75
C LEU A 208 23.49 8.53 -11.87
N LEU A 209 23.49 7.98 -13.09
CA LEU A 209 23.04 6.61 -13.35
C LEU A 209 23.90 5.60 -12.58
N GLU A 210 25.22 5.73 -12.63
CA GLU A 210 26.17 4.89 -11.88
C GLU A 210 25.93 4.96 -10.36
N ALA A 211 25.68 6.17 -9.84
CA ALA A 211 25.34 6.34 -8.43
C ALA A 211 24.02 5.65 -8.06
N TYR A 212 23.03 5.69 -8.94
CA TYR A 212 21.76 4.98 -8.74
C TYR A 212 21.97 3.46 -8.75
N ALA A 213 22.71 2.95 -9.73
CA ALA A 213 23.06 1.54 -9.85
C ALA A 213 23.82 1.04 -8.61
N ALA A 214 24.81 1.79 -8.12
CA ALA A 214 25.54 1.45 -6.92
C ALA A 214 24.66 1.36 -5.67
N GLN A 215 23.63 2.18 -5.57
CA GLN A 215 22.64 2.07 -4.47
C GLN A 215 21.76 0.83 -4.61
N VAL A 216 21.34 0.50 -5.82
CA VAL A 216 20.57 -0.73 -6.10
C VAL A 216 21.39 -1.97 -5.72
N ALA A 217 22.63 -2.07 -6.20
CA ALA A 217 23.51 -3.22 -5.96
C ALA A 217 23.77 -3.48 -4.47
N ARG A 218 23.88 -2.44 -3.64
CA ARG A 218 24.16 -2.54 -2.20
C ARG A 218 22.92 -2.77 -1.33
N THR A 219 21.73 -2.83 -1.93
CA THR A 219 20.48 -2.89 -1.16
C THR A 219 20.27 -4.26 -0.53
N PRO A 220 20.00 -4.34 0.79
CA PRO A 220 19.77 -5.59 1.48
C PRO A 220 18.48 -6.28 1.04
N GLU A 221 18.42 -7.59 1.25
CA GLU A 221 17.23 -8.39 0.99
C GLU A 221 15.98 -7.80 1.66
N GLY A 222 14.83 -7.91 0.97
CA GLY A 222 13.58 -7.34 1.42
C GLY A 222 13.34 -5.88 0.98
N GLN A 223 14.40 -5.14 0.60
CA GLN A 223 14.27 -3.75 0.11
C GLN A 223 14.66 -3.59 -1.37
N ARG A 224 15.30 -4.60 -1.98
CA ARG A 224 15.91 -4.55 -3.31
C ARG A 224 14.94 -4.08 -4.38
N HIS A 225 13.76 -4.67 -4.43
CA HIS A 225 12.74 -4.34 -5.43
C HIS A 225 12.27 -2.88 -5.35
N ASN A 226 11.91 -2.42 -4.15
CA ASN A 226 11.44 -1.05 -3.95
C ASN A 226 12.53 0.00 -4.23
N THR A 227 13.78 -0.34 -3.90
CA THR A 227 14.93 0.51 -4.21
C THR A 227 15.16 0.60 -5.72
N LEU A 228 15.10 -0.54 -6.44
CA LEU A 228 15.21 -0.58 -7.89
C LEU A 228 14.17 0.31 -8.57
N ILE A 229 12.88 0.13 -8.24
CA ILE A 229 11.80 0.95 -8.81
C ILE A 229 12.07 2.44 -8.62
N ARG A 230 12.48 2.83 -7.43
CA ARG A 230 12.71 4.23 -7.10
C ARG A 230 13.85 4.84 -7.93
N TYR A 231 14.95 4.11 -8.09
CA TYR A 231 16.06 4.59 -8.90
C TYR A 231 15.80 4.48 -10.40
N ALA A 232 14.97 3.52 -10.83
CA ALA A 232 14.49 3.47 -12.20
C ALA A 232 13.61 4.68 -12.57
N VAL A 233 12.69 5.07 -11.67
CA VAL A 233 11.90 6.32 -11.84
C VAL A 233 12.83 7.55 -11.87
N ALA A 234 13.82 7.62 -10.98
CA ALA A 234 14.77 8.72 -10.99
C ALA A 234 15.62 8.77 -12.30
N ALA A 235 16.07 7.61 -12.79
CA ALA A 235 16.79 7.51 -14.07
C ALA A 235 15.87 7.87 -15.24
N GLY A 236 14.59 7.45 -15.22
CA GLY A 236 13.58 7.86 -16.17
C GLY A 236 13.45 9.38 -16.29
N GLY A 237 13.49 10.08 -15.16
CA GLY A 237 13.48 11.54 -15.11
C GLY A 237 14.72 12.21 -15.72
N LEU A 238 15.78 11.45 -16.01
CA LEU A 238 16.99 11.92 -16.72
C LEU A 238 16.89 11.74 -18.25
N LEU A 239 15.99 10.90 -18.76
CA LEU A 239 15.85 10.63 -20.20
C LEU A 239 15.57 11.91 -21.01
N PRO A 240 14.67 12.81 -20.58
CA PRO A 240 14.45 14.08 -21.30
C PRO A 240 15.69 15.00 -21.34
N HIS A 241 16.67 14.74 -20.48
CA HIS A 241 17.96 15.47 -20.46
C HIS A 241 19.05 14.83 -21.30
N GLY A 242 18.73 13.74 -22.04
CA GLY A 242 19.63 13.08 -22.97
C GLY A 242 20.36 11.85 -22.42
N LEU A 243 19.89 11.27 -21.30
CA LEU A 243 20.36 9.93 -20.91
C LEU A 243 19.82 8.89 -21.89
N ASP A 244 20.69 7.98 -22.35
CA ASP A 244 20.28 6.89 -23.24
C ASP A 244 19.39 5.88 -22.49
N PRO A 245 18.19 5.57 -23.02
CA PRO A 245 17.26 4.64 -22.34
C PRO A 245 17.82 3.22 -22.21
N ARG A 246 18.58 2.74 -23.20
CA ARG A 246 19.18 1.39 -23.18
C ARG A 246 20.30 1.32 -22.15
N GLU A 247 21.17 2.35 -22.12
CA GLU A 247 22.23 2.47 -21.12
C GLU A 247 21.62 2.47 -19.70
N ALA A 248 20.53 3.21 -19.51
CA ALA A 248 19.80 3.25 -18.22
C ALA A 248 19.23 1.88 -17.83
N GLU A 249 18.58 1.19 -18.78
CA GLU A 249 18.01 -0.14 -18.54
C GLU A 249 19.08 -1.15 -18.20
N GLU A 250 20.11 -1.30 -19.04
CA GLU A 250 21.17 -2.29 -18.86
C GLU A 250 21.91 -2.09 -17.53
N THR A 251 22.24 -0.84 -17.20
CA THR A 251 22.95 -0.50 -15.97
C THR A 251 22.14 -0.84 -14.73
N LEU A 252 20.86 -0.48 -14.69
CA LEU A 252 20.01 -0.73 -13.52
C LEU A 252 19.61 -2.20 -13.39
N VAL A 253 19.38 -2.89 -14.51
CA VAL A 253 19.13 -4.34 -14.50
C VAL A 253 20.37 -5.07 -14.00
N GLY A 254 21.57 -4.75 -14.49
CA GLY A 254 22.81 -5.32 -14.01
C GLY A 254 23.00 -5.18 -12.51
N ALA A 255 22.78 -3.98 -11.97
CA ALA A 255 22.84 -3.71 -10.54
C ALA A 255 21.79 -4.49 -9.73
N ALA A 256 20.60 -4.69 -10.29
CA ALA A 256 19.54 -5.46 -9.66
C ALA A 256 19.87 -6.96 -9.60
N LEU A 257 20.48 -7.50 -10.66
CA LEU A 257 20.97 -8.89 -10.69
C LEU A 257 22.09 -9.09 -9.67
N GLU A 258 23.02 -8.15 -9.57
CA GLU A 258 24.09 -8.15 -8.57
C GLU A 258 23.51 -8.15 -7.15
N ALA A 259 22.47 -7.38 -6.92
CA ALA A 259 21.73 -7.40 -5.65
C ALA A 259 20.96 -8.72 -5.41
N GLY A 260 20.82 -9.61 -6.40
CA GLY A 260 20.13 -10.91 -6.30
C GLY A 260 18.64 -10.84 -6.61
N LEU A 261 18.17 -9.89 -7.41
CA LEU A 261 16.80 -9.90 -7.95
C LEU A 261 16.73 -10.82 -9.19
N PRO A 262 15.59 -11.54 -9.40
CA PRO A 262 15.35 -12.28 -10.63
C PRO A 262 15.31 -11.37 -11.86
N GLU A 263 15.92 -11.78 -12.98
CA GLU A 263 16.05 -10.95 -14.20
C GLU A 263 14.70 -10.46 -14.73
N ARG A 264 13.71 -11.35 -14.83
CA ARG A 264 12.36 -10.97 -15.29
C ARG A 264 11.75 -9.86 -14.42
N GLU A 265 11.92 -9.97 -13.10
CA GLU A 265 11.42 -8.98 -12.16
C GLU A 265 12.17 -7.66 -12.30
N ALA A 266 13.51 -7.72 -12.42
CA ALA A 266 14.35 -6.55 -12.58
C ALA A 266 14.02 -5.77 -13.87
N ARG A 267 13.91 -6.46 -15.01
CA ARG A 267 13.57 -5.83 -16.30
C ARG A 267 12.20 -5.16 -16.27
N ALA A 268 11.17 -5.85 -15.74
CA ALA A 268 9.83 -5.28 -15.66
C ALA A 268 9.78 -4.04 -14.76
N ALA A 269 10.47 -4.07 -13.61
CA ALA A 269 10.54 -2.96 -12.69
C ALA A 269 11.29 -1.75 -13.27
N VAL A 270 12.39 -2.00 -13.99
CA VAL A 270 13.18 -0.93 -14.64
C VAL A 270 12.38 -0.31 -15.79
N ALA A 271 11.81 -1.11 -16.69
CA ALA A 271 11.02 -0.62 -17.81
C ALA A 271 9.87 0.29 -17.33
N TRP A 272 9.10 -0.17 -16.34
CA TRP A 272 8.05 0.64 -15.73
C TRP A 272 8.60 1.92 -15.08
N GLY A 273 9.70 1.83 -14.33
CA GLY A 273 10.28 2.98 -13.65
C GLY A 273 10.80 4.04 -14.61
N LEU A 274 11.45 3.63 -15.70
CA LEU A 274 11.94 4.54 -16.75
C LEU A 274 10.79 5.26 -17.45
N GLU A 275 9.72 4.55 -17.81
CA GLU A 275 8.52 5.13 -18.43
C GLU A 275 7.88 6.18 -17.52
N VAL A 276 7.65 5.83 -16.25
CA VAL A 276 7.07 6.73 -15.24
C VAL A 276 7.92 7.97 -15.03
N GLY A 277 9.25 7.79 -14.92
CA GLY A 277 10.19 8.88 -14.72
C GLY A 277 10.27 9.82 -15.91
N ALA A 278 10.22 9.29 -17.13
CA ALA A 278 10.23 10.09 -18.36
C ALA A 278 9.03 11.05 -18.44
N GLY A 279 7.87 10.64 -17.90
CA GLY A 279 6.69 11.50 -17.79
C GLY A 279 6.80 12.60 -16.71
N SER A 280 7.87 12.58 -15.89
CA SER A 280 8.11 13.54 -14.79
C SER A 280 9.58 13.94 -14.74
N PRO A 281 10.08 14.76 -15.70
CA PRO A 281 11.48 15.12 -15.79
C PRO A 281 12.04 15.67 -14.48
N LEU A 282 13.26 15.25 -14.11
CA LEU A 282 13.96 15.79 -12.95
C LEU A 282 14.41 17.23 -13.25
N ALA A 283 14.12 18.15 -12.33
CA ALA A 283 14.72 19.48 -12.39
C ALA A 283 16.24 19.33 -12.09
N LEU A 284 17.08 19.56 -13.10
CA LEU A 284 18.53 19.68 -12.94
C LEU A 284 18.83 21.17 -12.76
N ASP A 285 19.37 21.56 -11.59
CA ASP A 285 19.68 22.95 -11.30
C ASP A 285 20.68 23.51 -12.33
N PRO A 286 20.50 24.77 -12.79
CA PRO A 286 21.47 25.42 -13.67
C PRO A 286 22.82 25.59 -12.95
N PRO A 287 23.94 25.75 -13.72
CA PRO A 287 25.28 25.95 -13.15
C PRO A 287 25.29 27.16 -12.24
N GLY A 288 25.72 27.00 -10.99
CA GLY A 288 25.88 28.09 -10.00
C GLY A 288 25.00 27.99 -8.76
N PHE A 289 24.08 27.03 -8.65
CA PHE A 289 23.28 26.84 -7.44
C PHE A 289 23.87 25.73 -6.55
N SER A 290 24.39 26.12 -5.38
CA SER A 290 24.82 25.19 -4.32
C SER A 290 23.57 24.61 -3.66
N ALA A 291 23.23 23.36 -4.00
CA ALA A 291 22.06 22.67 -3.43
C ALA A 291 22.36 22.10 -2.06
N ASN A 292 22.07 22.80 -1.01
CA ASN A 292 21.75 22.20 0.26
C ASN A 292 20.50 21.30 0.10
N GLY A 293 20.70 20.00 -0.04
CA GLY A 293 19.79 18.91 0.30
C GLY A 293 18.34 18.89 -0.22
N GLY A 294 17.92 19.81 -1.13
CA GLY A 294 16.50 20.07 -1.38
C GLY A 294 15.86 19.42 -2.62
N VAL A 295 16.62 18.99 -3.61
CA VAL A 295 16.09 18.67 -4.96
C VAL A 295 15.25 17.40 -4.99
N PHE A 296 15.60 16.36 -4.25
CA PHE A 296 14.80 15.12 -4.22
C PHE A 296 13.52 15.23 -3.39
N ARG A 297 13.46 16.15 -2.42
CA ARG A 297 12.23 16.40 -1.65
C ARG A 297 11.15 17.09 -2.49
N LYS A 298 11.51 17.97 -3.42
CA LYS A 298 10.52 18.70 -4.25
C LYS A 298 9.95 17.87 -5.39
N ALA A 299 10.74 17.03 -6.05
CA ALA A 299 10.25 16.21 -7.18
C ALA A 299 9.38 15.02 -6.73
N LEU A 300 9.64 14.44 -5.54
CA LEU A 300 8.87 13.33 -4.99
C LEU A 300 7.90 13.74 -3.86
N CYS A 301 8.07 14.95 -3.31
CA CYS A 301 7.21 15.54 -2.28
C CYS A 301 6.62 16.88 -2.74
N GLY A 302 6.25 17.01 -4.00
CA GLY A 302 5.46 18.15 -4.47
C GLY A 302 4.14 18.19 -3.71
N LYS A 303 4.13 18.84 -2.52
CA LYS A 303 2.88 19.38 -2.00
C LYS A 303 2.46 20.43 -3.01
N PRO A 304 1.27 20.36 -3.60
CA PRO A 304 0.72 21.54 -4.25
C PRO A 304 0.75 22.65 -3.20
N GLU A 305 1.32 23.80 -3.50
CA GLU A 305 1.21 24.95 -2.61
C GLU A 305 -0.27 25.22 -2.37
N PRO A 306 -0.76 25.20 -1.14
CA PRO A 306 -2.15 25.51 -0.89
C PRO A 306 -2.42 26.95 -1.37
N SER A 307 -3.50 27.13 -2.13
CA SER A 307 -3.97 28.46 -2.52
C SER A 307 -4.09 29.36 -1.27
N PRO A 308 -3.96 30.67 -1.39
CA PRO A 308 -3.96 31.60 -0.23
C PRO A 308 -5.13 31.44 0.74
N SER A 309 -6.25 30.87 0.30
CA SER A 309 -7.45 30.58 1.10
C SER A 309 -7.33 29.35 2.02
N GLN A 310 -6.35 28.45 1.83
CA GLN A 310 -6.19 27.23 2.65
C GLN A 310 -5.17 27.38 3.79
N LYS A 311 -4.45 28.51 3.87
CA LYS A 311 -3.44 28.74 4.93
C LYS A 311 -4.04 28.93 6.34
N SER A 312 -5.36 29.09 6.47
CA SER A 312 -6.00 29.35 7.77
C SER A 312 -6.42 28.08 8.54
N VAL A 313 -6.55 26.94 7.89
CA VAL A 313 -7.07 25.70 8.51
C VAL A 313 -5.95 24.89 9.21
N PHE A 314 -4.71 24.96 8.71
CA PHE A 314 -3.60 24.18 9.27
C PHE A 314 -2.89 24.77 10.49
N ARG A 315 -3.28 25.97 10.94
CA ARG A 315 -2.65 26.65 12.11
C ARG A 315 -3.30 26.34 13.46
N LYS A 316 -4.38 25.56 13.54
CA LYS A 316 -5.14 25.37 14.80
C LYS A 316 -4.99 24.01 15.49
N THR A 317 -4.16 23.10 15.02
CA THR A 317 -4.03 21.75 15.64
C THR A 317 -2.65 21.41 16.21
N ALA A 318 -1.79 22.40 16.42
CA ALA A 318 -0.47 22.17 17.05
C ALA A 318 -0.39 22.86 18.42
N THR A 319 -1.24 22.45 19.37
CA THR A 319 -0.99 22.73 20.78
C THR A 319 -1.76 21.74 21.67
N TYR A 320 -1.21 20.54 21.88
CA TYR A 320 -1.51 19.78 23.07
C TYR A 320 -0.24 19.64 23.89
N ARG A 321 -0.19 20.46 24.96
CA ARG A 321 0.79 20.37 26.03
C ARG A 321 0.58 19.06 26.78
N ILE A 322 1.62 18.25 26.87
CA ILE A 322 1.70 17.15 27.83
C ILE A 322 2.02 17.77 29.19
N GLY A 323 1.01 17.85 30.05
CA GLY A 323 1.16 18.20 31.46
C GLY A 323 1.73 17.01 32.23
N GLY A 324 2.87 17.21 32.87
CA GLY A 324 3.54 16.21 33.69
C GLY A 324 2.75 15.83 34.93
N LEU A 325 2.73 14.57 35.27
CA LEU A 325 2.40 14.04 36.58
C LEU A 325 3.64 13.44 37.22
N ARG A 326 4.26 14.25 38.10
CA ARG A 326 5.26 13.77 39.08
C ARG A 326 4.54 12.87 40.09
N LYS A 327 4.86 11.59 40.15
CA LYS A 327 4.57 10.74 41.31
C LYS A 327 5.56 11.07 42.44
N ARG A 328 5.04 11.62 43.52
CA ARG A 328 5.75 11.66 44.83
C ARG A 328 5.68 10.25 45.44
N ARG A 329 6.84 9.72 45.78
CA ARG A 329 6.98 8.63 46.77
C ARG A 329 6.71 9.22 48.16
N GLY A 330 5.82 8.62 48.90
CA GLY A 330 5.67 8.83 50.34
C GLY A 330 5.98 7.52 51.06
N VAL A 331 6.89 7.58 51.97
CA VAL A 331 7.27 6.56 52.94
C VAL A 331 6.21 6.58 54.08
N VAL A 332 5.68 5.50 54.42
CA VAL A 332 5.61 4.81 55.74
C VAL A 332 4.94 3.46 55.50
#